data_fb3d49819c39e5cfe95b96a5f28cfdd9
#
_entry.id   fb3d49819c39e5cfe95b96a5f28cfdd9
#
_cell.length_a   1.000
_cell.length_b   1.000
_cell.length_c   1.000
_cell.angle_alpha   90.00
_cell.angle_beta   90.00
_cell.angle_gamma   90.00
#
_symmetry.space_group_name_H-M   'P 1'
#
loop_
_entity.id
_entity.type
_entity.pdbx_description
1 polymer ?
#
loop_
_entity_poly.entity_id
_entity_poly.type
_entity_poly.pdbx_seq_one_letter_code
_entity_poly.pdbx_strand_id
1 'polypeptide(L)'
;MENQNYPGVFVRVKAVITDSVILLIFMLGIVALFDRFENVPDIARIAAFVFIFLLYDPLFTSIFGGTIGHFLLGIRVKPANNPHKNILFPLAVFRYIIKALLGWLSLITVGGNKTGKAIHDMAVQSIVVFKNQTETL
;
A
#
# COMPACT_ATOMS: atom_id res chain seq x y z
N MET A 1 1.10 -30.03 0.12
CA MET A 1 0.48 -28.70 -0.07
C MET A 1 0.81 -27.87 1.14
N GLU A 2 1.78 -26.97 1.00
CA GLU A 2 2.04 -25.99 2.04
C GLU A 2 0.79 -25.12 2.21
N ASN A 3 0.26 -25.10 3.41
CA ASN A 3 -0.80 -24.16 3.79
C ASN A 3 -0.22 -22.76 3.73
N GLN A 4 -0.32 -22.09 2.59
CA GLN A 4 0.04 -20.69 2.49
C GLN A 4 -0.90 -19.88 3.38
N ASN A 5 -0.33 -19.33 4.44
CA ASN A 5 -1.07 -18.53 5.41
C ASN A 5 -1.11 -17.08 4.90
N TYR A 6 -2.26 -16.66 4.37
CA TYR A 6 -2.44 -15.30 3.87
C TYR A 6 -2.82 -14.34 5.00
N PRO A 7 -2.31 -13.09 4.98
CA PRO A 7 -2.69 -12.08 5.96
C PRO A 7 -4.19 -11.79 5.95
N GLY A 8 -4.82 -11.97 7.11
CA GLY A 8 -6.24 -11.67 7.29
C GLY A 8 -6.54 -10.17 7.31
N VAL A 9 -7.84 -9.84 7.45
CA VAL A 9 -8.34 -8.45 7.48
C VAL A 9 -7.65 -7.62 8.56
N PHE A 10 -7.49 -8.15 9.77
CA PHE A 10 -6.90 -7.40 10.89
C PHE A 10 -5.47 -6.95 10.62
N VAL A 11 -4.63 -7.79 10.02
CA VAL A 11 -3.26 -7.43 9.67
C VAL A 11 -3.25 -6.31 8.64
N ARG A 12 -4.14 -6.38 7.65
CA ARG A 12 -4.28 -5.36 6.61
C ARG A 12 -4.79 -4.03 7.16
N VAL A 13 -5.77 -4.07 8.07
CA VAL A 13 -6.28 -2.87 8.75
C VAL A 13 -5.17 -2.21 9.57
N LYS A 14 -4.39 -2.99 10.32
CA LYS A 14 -3.23 -2.46 11.05
C LYS A 14 -2.21 -1.79 10.10
N ALA A 15 -1.96 -2.39 8.93
CA ALA A 15 -1.08 -1.78 7.92
C ALA A 15 -1.63 -0.43 7.44
N VAL A 16 -2.91 -0.34 7.13
CA VAL A 16 -3.56 0.91 6.71
C VAL A 16 -3.49 1.99 7.79
N ILE A 17 -3.75 1.62 9.06
CA ILE A 17 -3.64 2.56 10.18
C ILE A 17 -2.20 3.04 10.34
N THR A 18 -1.23 2.14 10.26
CA THR A 18 0.20 2.49 10.33
C THR A 18 0.60 3.43 9.21
N ASP A 19 0.18 3.14 7.97
CA ASP A 19 0.42 4.02 6.82
C ASP A 19 -0.23 5.40 6.99
N SER A 20 -1.44 5.45 7.56
CA SER A 20 -2.12 6.71 7.83
C SER A 20 -1.35 7.58 8.83
N VAL A 21 -0.78 6.98 9.88
CA VAL A 21 0.08 7.69 10.84
C VAL A 21 1.36 8.19 10.15
N ILE A 22 1.99 7.37 9.32
CA ILE A 22 3.20 7.74 8.58
C ILE A 22 2.93 8.89 7.61
N LEU A 23 1.82 8.84 6.87
CA LEU A 23 1.40 9.92 5.98
C LEU A 23 1.13 11.22 6.73
N LEU A 24 0.51 11.14 7.91
CA LEU A 24 0.30 12.29 8.78
C LEU A 24 1.64 12.92 9.22
N ILE A 25 2.60 12.09 9.61
CA ILE A 25 3.95 12.56 9.99
C ILE A 25 4.64 13.23 8.80
N PHE A 26 4.57 12.66 7.60
CA PHE A 26 5.12 13.27 6.39
C PHE A 26 4.45 14.60 6.06
N MET A 27 3.14 14.67 6.22
CA MET A 27 2.36 15.88 6.00
C MET A 27 2.77 17.02 6.96
N LEU A 28 2.88 16.72 8.25
CA LEU A 28 3.34 17.68 9.26
C LEU A 28 4.79 18.11 9.00
N GLY A 29 5.65 17.19 8.59
CA GLY A 29 7.04 17.48 8.22
C GLY A 29 7.14 18.44 7.03
N ILE A 30 6.31 18.26 6.01
CA ILE A 30 6.27 19.16 4.84
C ILE A 30 5.71 20.53 5.19
N VAL A 31 4.67 20.60 6.00
CA VAL A 31 4.15 21.89 6.49
C VAL A 31 5.25 22.64 7.24
N ALA A 32 5.92 21.99 8.19
CA ALA A 32 7.02 22.58 8.94
C ALA A 32 8.21 23.00 8.06
N LEU A 33 8.46 22.26 6.96
CA LEU A 33 9.48 22.63 5.99
C LEU A 33 9.08 23.88 5.21
N PHE A 34 7.85 23.96 4.74
CA PHE A 34 7.36 25.12 3.99
C PHE A 34 7.29 26.38 4.84
N ASP A 35 7.03 26.26 6.14
CA ASP A 35 7.01 27.41 7.06
C ASP A 35 8.40 28.05 7.26
N ARG A 36 9.48 27.39 6.84
CA ARG A 36 10.84 27.94 6.85
C ARG A 36 11.16 28.79 5.63
N PHE A 37 10.33 28.74 4.59
CA PHE A 37 10.52 29.50 3.36
C PHE A 37 9.48 30.59 3.26
N GLU A 38 9.93 31.83 2.99
CA GLU A 38 9.04 32.93 2.67
C GLU A 38 8.45 32.73 1.26
N ASN A 39 7.15 32.97 1.13
CA ASN A 39 6.45 32.96 -0.16
C ASN A 39 6.42 31.64 -0.94
N VAL A 40 6.18 30.51 -0.24
CA VAL A 40 5.89 29.24 -0.94
C VAL A 40 4.54 29.35 -1.65
N PRO A 41 4.49 29.19 -3.00
CA PRO A 41 3.24 29.26 -3.74
C PRO A 41 2.27 28.16 -3.31
N ASP A 42 0.97 28.46 -3.32
CA ASP A 42 -0.08 27.49 -2.99
C ASP A 42 -0.03 26.25 -3.90
N ILE A 43 0.31 26.44 -5.16
CA ILE A 43 0.47 25.32 -6.11
C ILE A 43 1.57 24.35 -5.68
N ALA A 44 2.67 24.81 -5.09
CA ALA A 44 3.73 23.97 -4.58
C ALA A 44 3.27 23.17 -3.34
N ARG A 45 2.46 23.78 -2.49
CA ARG A 45 1.85 23.11 -1.33
C ARG A 45 0.88 22.02 -1.77
N ILE A 46 -0.02 22.32 -2.70
CA ILE A 46 -0.98 21.36 -3.26
C ILE A 46 -0.23 20.22 -3.96
N ALA A 47 0.77 20.53 -4.78
CA ALA A 47 1.57 19.53 -5.48
C ALA A 47 2.28 18.56 -4.51
N ALA A 48 2.83 19.07 -3.40
CA ALA A 48 3.48 18.25 -2.38
C ALA A 48 2.49 17.30 -1.69
N PHE A 49 1.30 17.77 -1.34
CA PHE A 49 0.26 16.92 -0.76
C PHE A 49 -0.23 15.84 -1.72
N VAL A 50 -0.52 16.23 -2.96
CA VAL A 50 -0.94 15.29 -4.01
C VAL A 50 0.14 14.23 -4.24
N PHE A 51 1.41 14.62 -4.31
CA PHE A 51 2.53 13.71 -4.48
C PHE A 51 2.61 12.69 -3.34
N ILE A 52 2.52 13.15 -2.09
CA ILE A 52 2.57 12.25 -0.93
C ILE A 52 1.38 11.30 -0.93
N PHE A 53 0.15 11.82 -1.02
CA PHE A 53 -1.04 10.99 -0.90
C PHE A 53 -1.25 10.04 -2.07
N LEU A 54 -0.97 10.47 -3.30
CA LEU A 54 -1.23 9.65 -4.49
C LEU A 54 -0.08 8.72 -4.85
N LEU A 55 1.16 9.10 -4.60
CA LEU A 55 2.32 8.34 -5.06
C LEU A 55 2.97 7.48 -3.98
N TYR A 56 2.74 7.74 -2.70
CA TYR A 56 3.31 6.95 -1.61
C TYR A 56 3.03 5.45 -1.75
N ASP A 57 1.76 5.05 -1.79
CA ASP A 57 1.36 3.63 -1.89
C ASP A 57 1.84 3.00 -3.21
N PRO A 58 1.56 3.57 -4.41
CA PRO A 58 2.02 2.98 -5.67
C PRO A 58 3.53 2.88 -5.81
N LEU A 59 4.29 3.91 -5.42
CA LEU A 59 5.74 3.90 -5.51
C LEU A 59 6.34 2.84 -4.60
N PHE A 60 5.97 2.82 -3.32
CA PHE A 60 6.49 1.86 -2.37
C PHE A 60 6.10 0.42 -2.73
N THR A 61 4.87 0.22 -3.21
CA THR A 61 4.41 -1.11 -3.63
C THR A 61 5.16 -1.60 -4.87
N SER A 62 5.44 -0.73 -5.84
CA SER A 62 6.14 -1.13 -7.06
C SER A 62 7.65 -1.30 -6.87
N ILE A 63 8.29 -0.45 -6.06
CA ILE A 63 9.73 -0.51 -5.85
C ILE A 63 10.11 -1.53 -4.79
N PHE A 64 9.42 -1.53 -3.65
CA PHE A 64 9.78 -2.32 -2.46
C PHE A 64 8.84 -3.51 -2.19
N GLY A 65 7.73 -3.62 -2.91
CA GLY A 65 6.75 -4.67 -2.70
C GLY A 65 5.79 -4.42 -1.54
N GLY A 66 5.61 -3.18 -1.12
CA GLY A 66 4.65 -2.79 -0.08
C GLY A 66 4.98 -1.43 0.51
N THR A 67 4.02 -0.83 1.19
CA THR A 67 4.20 0.41 1.94
C THR A 67 5.00 0.18 3.22
N ILE A 68 5.35 1.25 3.92
CA ILE A 68 6.05 1.16 5.22
C ILE A 68 5.19 0.39 6.23
N GLY A 69 3.86 0.60 6.23
CA GLY A 69 2.93 -0.17 7.06
C GLY A 69 2.96 -1.66 6.75
N HIS A 70 3.05 -2.04 5.47
CA HIS A 70 3.23 -3.44 5.08
C HIS A 70 4.55 -4.01 5.61
N PHE A 71 5.64 -3.23 5.54
CA PHE A 71 6.95 -3.66 6.04
C PHE A 71 6.96 -3.92 7.54
N LEU A 72 6.38 -3.01 8.31
CA LEU A 72 6.33 -3.11 9.77
C LEU A 72 5.52 -4.31 10.25
N LEU A 73 4.50 -4.70 9.48
CA LEU A 73 3.69 -5.89 9.77
C LEU A 73 4.20 -7.17 9.11
N GLY A 74 5.35 -7.13 8.46
CA GLY A 74 5.97 -8.29 7.83
C GLY A 74 5.21 -8.85 6.64
N ILE A 75 4.42 -8.03 5.95
CA ILE A 75 3.65 -8.43 4.77
C ILE A 75 4.17 -7.76 3.50
N ARG A 76 3.94 -8.39 2.36
CA ARG A 76 4.36 -7.91 1.03
C ARG A 76 3.24 -8.08 0.02
N VAL A 77 3.17 -7.14 -0.92
CA VAL A 77 2.26 -7.18 -2.06
C VAL A 77 3.04 -7.70 -3.28
N LYS A 78 2.57 -8.79 -3.86
CA LYS A 78 3.26 -9.47 -4.96
C LYS A 78 2.28 -9.80 -6.09
N PRO A 79 2.76 -9.91 -7.35
CA PRO A 79 1.95 -10.48 -8.42
C PRO A 79 1.63 -11.95 -8.12
N ALA A 80 0.40 -12.36 -8.36
CA ALA A 80 -0.03 -13.73 -8.11
C ALA A 80 0.68 -14.77 -8.98
N ASN A 81 1.06 -14.36 -10.20
CA ASN A 81 1.75 -15.21 -11.18
C ASN A 81 3.27 -15.25 -11.01
N ASN A 82 3.87 -14.30 -10.30
CA ASN A 82 5.32 -14.27 -10.06
C ASN A 82 5.64 -13.57 -8.71
N PRO A 83 5.61 -14.33 -7.60
CA PRO A 83 5.83 -13.76 -6.26
C PRO A 83 7.24 -13.20 -6.02
N HIS A 84 8.21 -13.53 -6.87
CA HIS A 84 9.59 -13.02 -6.75
C HIS A 84 9.74 -11.59 -7.25
N LYS A 85 8.80 -11.09 -8.06
CA LYS A 85 8.81 -9.74 -8.59
C LYS A 85 7.90 -8.80 -7.78
N ASN A 86 8.09 -7.50 -7.98
CA ASN A 86 7.17 -6.49 -7.49
C ASN A 86 6.11 -6.18 -8.55
N ILE A 87 5.00 -5.60 -8.12
CA ILE A 87 3.96 -5.15 -9.05
C ILE A 87 4.48 -3.98 -9.87
N LEU A 88 4.15 -3.98 -11.16
CA LEU A 88 4.49 -2.86 -12.05
C LEU A 88 3.79 -1.57 -11.59
N PHE A 89 4.48 -0.45 -11.71
CA PHE A 89 3.98 0.85 -11.26
C PHE A 89 2.56 1.20 -11.78
N PRO A 90 2.22 1.05 -13.08
CA PRO A 90 0.86 1.30 -13.56
C PRO A 90 -0.21 0.45 -12.87
N LEU A 91 0.10 -0.82 -12.60
CA LEU A 91 -0.80 -1.72 -11.88
C LEU A 91 -0.92 -1.34 -10.40
N ALA A 92 0.17 -0.88 -9.79
CA ALA A 92 0.16 -0.37 -8.41
C ALA A 92 -0.70 0.90 -8.28
N VAL A 93 -0.65 1.79 -9.26
CA VAL A 93 -1.52 2.98 -9.34
C VAL A 93 -2.99 2.56 -9.46
N PHE A 94 -3.28 1.66 -10.37
CA PHE A 94 -4.65 1.17 -10.58
C PHE A 94 -5.21 0.47 -9.33
N ARG A 95 -4.39 -0.37 -8.69
CA ARG A 95 -4.70 -0.99 -7.41
C ARG A 95 -5.02 0.05 -6.32
N TYR A 96 -4.21 1.10 -6.23
CA TYR A 96 -4.39 2.16 -5.27
C TYR A 96 -5.69 2.96 -5.51
N ILE A 97 -6.01 3.27 -6.75
CA ILE A 97 -7.26 3.97 -7.12
C ILE A 97 -8.47 3.14 -6.67
N ILE A 98 -8.51 1.85 -6.95
CA ILE A 98 -9.59 0.97 -6.52
C ILE A 98 -9.67 0.90 -4.99
N LYS A 99 -8.53 0.78 -4.32
CA LYS A 99 -8.43 0.79 -2.85
C LYS A 99 -8.97 2.09 -2.26
N ALA A 100 -8.64 3.24 -2.85
CA ALA A 100 -9.10 4.54 -2.40
C ALA A 100 -10.62 4.75 -2.62
N LEU A 101 -11.15 4.30 -3.76
CA LEU A 101 -12.57 4.42 -4.09
C LEU A 101 -13.46 3.50 -3.23
N LEU A 102 -13.02 2.28 -2.98
CA LEU A 102 -13.78 1.29 -2.22
C LEU A 102 -13.50 1.36 -0.71
N GLY A 103 -12.36 1.94 -0.30
CA GLY A 103 -11.96 2.04 1.09
C GLY A 103 -11.99 0.67 1.80
N TRP A 104 -12.59 0.63 2.98
CA TRP A 104 -12.70 -0.59 3.78
C TRP A 104 -13.57 -1.68 3.13
N LEU A 105 -14.52 -1.33 2.25
CA LEU A 105 -15.35 -2.30 1.52
C LEU A 105 -14.50 -3.29 0.72
N SER A 106 -13.36 -2.85 0.20
CA SER A 106 -12.42 -3.70 -0.52
C SER A 106 -11.84 -4.84 0.33
N LEU A 107 -11.84 -4.70 1.65
CA LEU A 107 -11.32 -5.69 2.58
C LEU A 107 -12.32 -6.80 2.94
N ILE A 108 -13.61 -6.62 2.65
CA ILE A 108 -14.66 -7.59 2.99
C ILE A 108 -14.36 -8.95 2.35
N THR A 109 -13.85 -8.94 1.11
CA THR A 109 -13.56 -10.17 0.36
C THR A 109 -12.35 -10.95 0.89
N VAL A 110 -11.51 -10.35 1.72
CA VAL A 110 -10.31 -10.99 2.28
C VAL A 110 -10.67 -12.22 3.13
N GLY A 111 -11.71 -12.11 3.95
CA GLY A 111 -12.18 -13.23 4.77
C GLY A 111 -12.99 -14.28 4.00
N GLY A 112 -13.50 -13.94 2.82
CA GLY A 112 -14.39 -14.79 2.03
C GLY A 112 -13.69 -15.63 0.95
N ASN A 113 -12.38 -15.45 0.71
CA ASN A 113 -11.67 -16.22 -0.31
C ASN A 113 -10.41 -16.90 0.25
N LYS A 114 -10.07 -18.06 -0.35
CA LYS A 114 -8.96 -18.92 0.09
C LYS A 114 -7.57 -18.25 0.01
N THR A 115 -7.43 -17.25 -0.85
CA THR A 115 -6.16 -16.53 -1.08
C THR A 115 -6.10 -15.19 -0.37
N GLY A 116 -7.10 -14.86 0.45
CA GLY A 116 -7.14 -13.62 1.22
C GLY A 116 -7.04 -12.35 0.38
N LYS A 117 -7.57 -12.35 -0.85
CA LYS A 117 -7.51 -11.21 -1.77
C LYS A 117 -8.61 -10.19 -1.46
N ALA A 118 -8.22 -8.93 -1.35
CA ALA A 118 -9.15 -7.82 -1.39
C ALA A 118 -9.58 -7.51 -2.84
N ILE A 119 -10.63 -6.71 -3.03
CA ILE A 119 -11.11 -6.38 -4.39
C ILE A 119 -10.03 -5.70 -5.22
N HIS A 120 -9.27 -4.76 -4.63
CA HIS A 120 -8.16 -4.10 -5.30
C HIS A 120 -7.01 -5.05 -5.65
N ASP A 121 -6.81 -6.12 -4.88
CA ASP A 121 -5.82 -7.16 -5.19
C ASP A 121 -6.28 -8.02 -6.37
N MET A 122 -7.56 -8.36 -6.42
CA MET A 122 -8.14 -9.13 -7.53
C MET A 122 -8.09 -8.39 -8.85
N ALA A 123 -8.32 -7.07 -8.82
CA ALA A 123 -8.34 -6.23 -10.03
C ALA A 123 -6.99 -6.21 -10.77
N VAL A 124 -5.87 -6.36 -10.05
CA VAL A 124 -4.52 -6.34 -10.64
C VAL A 124 -3.81 -7.69 -10.52
N GLN A 125 -4.54 -8.74 -10.17
CA GLN A 125 -4.00 -10.09 -9.98
C GLN A 125 -2.81 -10.11 -9.01
N SER A 126 -2.92 -9.39 -7.91
CA SER A 126 -1.93 -9.39 -6.83
C SER A 126 -2.38 -10.25 -5.66
N ILE A 127 -1.42 -10.57 -4.81
CA ILE A 127 -1.61 -11.24 -3.52
C ILE A 127 -0.84 -10.47 -2.45
N VAL A 128 -1.32 -10.54 -1.23
CA VAL A 128 -0.55 -10.11 -0.07
C VAL A 128 -0.11 -11.35 0.69
N VAL A 129 1.19 -11.43 0.95
CA VAL A 129 1.82 -12.60 1.59
C VAL A 129 2.68 -12.15 2.77
N PHE A 130 2.94 -13.04 3.72
CA PHE A 130 3.94 -12.79 4.75
C PHE A 130 5.35 -12.87 4.16
N LYS A 131 6.26 -12.02 4.65
CA LYS A 131 7.64 -11.96 4.17
C LYS A 131 8.33 -13.33 4.22
N ASN A 132 8.13 -14.09 5.29
CA ASN A 132 8.75 -15.40 5.49
C ASN A 132 8.35 -16.42 4.39
N GLN A 133 7.19 -16.23 3.77
CA GLN A 133 6.72 -17.10 2.68
C GLN A 133 7.26 -16.69 1.31
N THR A 134 7.71 -15.43 1.16
CA THR A 134 8.29 -14.97 -0.10
C THR A 134 9.68 -15.59 -0.36
N GLU A 135 10.38 -15.98 0.69
CA GLU A 135 11.70 -16.60 0.61
C GLU A 135 11.63 -18.11 0.30
N THR A 136 10.46 -18.72 0.47
CA THR A 136 10.23 -20.16 0.22
C THR A 136 9.48 -20.44 -1.09
N LEU A 137 9.07 -19.43 -1.80
CA LEU A 137 8.42 -19.49 -3.12
C LEU A 137 9.43 -19.30 -4.24
#